data_e7eae28af4addb1a64a773161e5a15a5
#
_entry.id   e7eae28af4addb1a64a773161e5a15a5
#
_cell.length_a   1.000
_cell.length_b   1.000
_cell.length_c   1.000
_cell.angle_alpha   90.00
_cell.angle_beta   90.00
_cell.angle_gamma   90.00
#
_symmetry.space_group_name_H-M   'P 1'
#
loop_
_entity.id
_entity.type
_entity.pdbx_description
1 polymer ?
#
loop_
_entity_poly.entity_id
_entity_poly.type
_entity_poly.pdbx_seq_one_letter_code
_entity_poly.pdbx_strand_id
1 'polypeptide(L)'
;MIEITLMSLEVIIGNNQEAIEIPENWLTALESVAYEAARLSLENAVADDSPLSHLATLEVAIVDDVTSAQVHRDFMNIEGPTDVITFHHGEIVIGAQVAERQAAEYGEPLAREILRYMVHGLLHLAGHEDAQPEERAAMEAAQETIVARLWTIDFRERLGL
;
A
#
# COMPACT_ATOMS: atom_id res chain seq x y z
N MET A 1 -17.97 -11.89 -10.38
CA MET A 1 -16.65 -12.57 -10.51
C MET A 1 -15.59 -11.87 -9.70
N ILE A 2 -15.29 -10.62 -9.99
CA ILE A 2 -14.29 -9.82 -9.24
C ILE A 2 -14.66 -9.72 -7.76
N GLU A 3 -15.90 -9.38 -7.47
CA GLU A 3 -16.40 -9.25 -6.10
C GLU A 3 -16.27 -10.55 -5.29
N ILE A 4 -16.59 -11.69 -5.91
CA ILE A 4 -16.46 -12.99 -5.26
C ILE A 4 -15.00 -13.30 -4.93
N THR A 5 -14.08 -13.00 -5.85
CA THR A 5 -12.64 -13.19 -5.64
C THR A 5 -12.14 -12.36 -4.45
N LEU A 6 -12.54 -11.08 -4.38
CA LEU A 6 -12.16 -10.20 -3.28
C LEU A 6 -12.77 -10.63 -1.95
N MET A 7 -13.99 -11.17 -1.95
CA MET A 7 -14.63 -11.66 -0.71
C MET A 7 -13.86 -12.81 -0.06
N SER A 8 -13.07 -13.54 -0.84
CA SER A 8 -12.22 -14.61 -0.33
C SER A 8 -10.78 -14.18 -0.09
N LEU A 9 -10.46 -12.89 -0.32
CA LEU A 9 -9.12 -12.37 -0.12
C LEU A 9 -8.76 -12.34 1.36
N GLU A 10 -7.69 -13.03 1.72
CA GLU A 10 -7.10 -12.96 3.05
C GLU A 10 -6.09 -11.83 3.09
N VAL A 11 -6.17 -10.96 4.09
CA VAL A 11 -5.26 -9.83 4.25
C VAL A 11 -4.44 -10.03 5.53
N ILE A 12 -3.12 -9.95 5.39
CA ILE A 12 -2.18 -10.06 6.51
C ILE A 12 -1.32 -8.80 6.49
N ILE A 13 -1.39 -8.00 7.55
CA ILE A 13 -0.58 -6.79 7.69
C ILE A 13 0.29 -6.94 8.92
N GLY A 14 1.62 -6.91 8.74
CA GLY A 14 2.57 -7.08 9.82
C GLY A 14 3.51 -5.89 9.96
N ASN A 15 3.80 -5.52 11.21
CA ASN A 15 4.83 -4.55 11.55
C ASN A 15 6.12 -5.31 11.85
N ASN A 16 7.02 -5.37 10.88
CA ASN A 16 8.27 -6.14 10.96
C ASN A 16 9.48 -5.22 11.17
N GLN A 17 9.31 -4.19 12.02
CA GLN A 17 10.38 -3.23 12.33
C GLN A 17 10.20 -2.67 13.74
N GLU A 18 11.25 -2.09 14.27
CA GLU A 18 11.25 -1.47 15.59
C GLU A 18 11.81 -0.03 15.57
N ALA A 19 12.11 0.49 14.36
CA ALA A 19 12.73 1.81 14.21
C ALA A 19 11.80 2.95 14.58
N ILE A 20 10.50 2.81 14.28
CA ILE A 20 9.49 3.79 14.63
C ILE A 20 8.30 3.09 15.28
N GLU A 21 7.58 3.83 16.13
CA GLU A 21 6.40 3.29 16.79
C GLU A 21 5.21 3.24 15.84
N ILE A 22 4.67 2.04 15.66
CA ILE A 22 3.43 1.82 14.91
C ILE A 22 2.50 1.03 15.83
N PRO A 23 1.46 1.68 16.38
CA PRO A 23 0.54 1.02 17.30
C PRO A 23 -0.22 -0.14 16.64
N GLU A 24 -0.52 -1.16 17.42
CA GLU A 24 -1.26 -2.34 16.94
C GLU A 24 -2.62 -1.97 16.32
N ASN A 25 -3.30 -0.96 16.89
CA ASN A 25 -4.58 -0.51 16.36
C ASN A 25 -4.47 0.09 14.95
N TRP A 26 -3.28 0.54 14.54
CA TRP A 26 -3.06 0.99 13.15
C TRP A 26 -3.11 -0.19 12.19
N LEU A 27 -2.54 -1.32 12.56
CA LEU A 27 -2.55 -2.53 11.73
C LEU A 27 -3.98 -3.03 11.55
N THR A 28 -4.74 -3.07 12.64
CA THR A 28 -6.15 -3.46 12.63
C THR A 28 -6.99 -2.50 11.77
N ALA A 29 -6.74 -1.19 11.88
CA ALA A 29 -7.43 -0.19 11.08
C ALA A 29 -7.13 -0.36 9.59
N LEU A 30 -5.86 -0.57 9.23
CA LEU A 30 -5.45 -0.81 7.85
C LEU A 30 -6.10 -2.08 7.28
N GLU A 31 -6.15 -3.16 8.07
CA GLU A 31 -6.84 -4.39 7.66
C GLU A 31 -8.33 -4.12 7.40
N SER A 32 -8.96 -3.29 8.22
CA SER A 32 -10.38 -2.99 8.11
C SER A 32 -10.75 -2.28 6.80
N VAL A 33 -9.81 -1.56 6.17
CA VAL A 33 -10.03 -0.86 4.89
C VAL A 33 -9.37 -1.53 3.69
N ALA A 34 -8.57 -2.58 3.92
CA ALA A 34 -7.81 -3.22 2.86
C ALA A 34 -8.69 -3.83 1.76
N TYR A 35 -9.80 -4.45 2.15
CA TYR A 35 -10.75 -5.01 1.19
C TYR A 35 -11.34 -3.91 0.29
N GLU A 36 -11.79 -2.82 0.89
CA GLU A 36 -12.34 -1.68 0.15
C GLU A 36 -11.27 -1.02 -0.73
N ALA A 37 -10.06 -0.90 -0.22
CA ALA A 37 -8.92 -0.39 -0.99
C ALA A 37 -8.65 -1.26 -2.23
N ALA A 38 -8.69 -2.59 -2.07
CA ALA A 38 -8.52 -3.52 -3.17
C ALA A 38 -9.66 -3.40 -4.19
N ARG A 39 -10.90 -3.30 -3.70
CA ARG A 39 -12.08 -3.14 -4.56
C ARG A 39 -11.98 -1.86 -5.40
N LEU A 40 -11.63 -0.74 -4.76
CA LEU A 40 -11.47 0.54 -5.45
C LEU A 40 -10.30 0.51 -6.44
N SER A 41 -9.22 -0.20 -6.11
CA SER A 41 -8.08 -0.36 -7.02
C SER A 41 -8.50 -1.17 -8.27
N LEU A 42 -9.31 -2.21 -8.09
CA LEU A 42 -9.84 -2.98 -9.23
C LEU A 42 -10.79 -2.17 -10.10
N GLU A 43 -11.60 -1.28 -9.51
CA GLU A 43 -12.44 -0.36 -10.28
C GLU A 43 -11.61 0.58 -11.17
N ASN A 44 -10.37 0.83 -10.79
CA ASN A 44 -9.43 1.68 -11.53
C ASN A 44 -8.38 0.85 -12.30
N ALA A 45 -8.60 -0.45 -12.46
CA ALA A 45 -7.64 -1.33 -13.14
C ALA A 45 -7.46 -0.91 -14.59
N VAL A 46 -6.20 -0.99 -15.07
CA VAL A 46 -5.87 -0.68 -16.48
C VAL A 46 -6.02 -1.90 -17.40
N ALA A 47 -6.22 -3.08 -16.80
CA ALA A 47 -6.42 -4.32 -17.53
C ALA A 47 -7.42 -5.21 -16.79
N ASP A 48 -8.25 -5.94 -17.52
CA ASP A 48 -9.26 -6.83 -16.93
C ASP A 48 -8.65 -8.02 -16.21
N ASP A 49 -7.47 -8.47 -16.66
CA ASP A 49 -6.76 -9.61 -16.08
C ASP A 49 -5.50 -9.14 -15.36
N SER A 50 -5.69 -8.51 -14.21
CA SER A 50 -4.58 -8.04 -13.38
C SER A 50 -4.25 -9.05 -12.28
N PRO A 51 -3.02 -9.04 -11.71
CA PRO A 51 -2.68 -9.87 -10.56
C PRO A 51 -3.69 -9.76 -9.43
N LEU A 52 -4.16 -8.56 -9.11
CA LEU A 52 -5.10 -8.32 -8.02
C LEU A 52 -6.41 -9.11 -8.19
N SER A 53 -6.87 -9.29 -9.44
CA SER A 53 -8.11 -10.02 -9.71
C SER A 53 -8.03 -11.53 -9.39
N HIS A 54 -6.82 -12.05 -9.17
CA HIS A 54 -6.57 -13.48 -8.91
C HIS A 54 -5.97 -13.76 -7.52
N LEU A 55 -5.75 -12.74 -6.69
CA LEU A 55 -5.11 -12.95 -5.40
C LEU A 55 -6.00 -13.69 -4.41
N ALA A 56 -5.42 -14.70 -3.76
CA ALA A 56 -6.03 -15.36 -2.60
C ALA A 56 -5.58 -14.68 -1.30
N THR A 57 -4.34 -14.18 -1.25
CA THR A 57 -3.76 -13.56 -0.06
C THR A 57 -3.02 -12.28 -0.45
N LEU A 58 -3.24 -11.24 0.34
CA LEU A 58 -2.48 -9.99 0.28
C LEU A 58 -1.66 -9.88 1.56
N GLU A 59 -0.35 -9.82 1.42
CA GLU A 59 0.57 -9.58 2.55
C GLU A 59 1.14 -8.18 2.45
N VAL A 60 1.01 -7.42 3.54
CA VAL A 60 1.63 -6.09 3.66
C VAL A 60 2.63 -6.15 4.81
N ALA A 61 3.90 -5.94 4.51
CA ALA A 61 4.97 -5.94 5.49
C ALA A 61 5.54 -4.54 5.64
N ILE A 62 5.51 -4.01 6.85
CA ILE A 62 6.11 -2.72 7.19
C ILE A 62 7.50 -3.01 7.74
N VAL A 63 8.53 -2.47 7.09
CA VAL A 63 9.93 -2.80 7.36
C VAL A 63 10.76 -1.54 7.63
N ASP A 64 11.96 -1.72 8.17
CA ASP A 64 12.90 -0.62 8.39
C ASP A 64 13.75 -0.32 7.14
N ASP A 65 14.55 0.74 7.22
CA ASP A 65 15.40 1.18 6.11
C ASP A 65 16.39 0.09 5.67
N VAL A 66 16.96 -0.67 6.61
CA VAL A 66 17.93 -1.73 6.31
C VAL A 66 17.25 -2.82 5.48
N THR A 67 16.10 -3.29 5.90
CA THR A 67 15.34 -4.33 5.19
C THR A 67 14.83 -3.79 3.84
N SER A 68 14.29 -2.56 3.83
CA SER A 68 13.83 -1.91 2.60
C SER A 68 14.95 -1.80 1.57
N ALA A 69 16.14 -1.36 2.01
CA ALA A 69 17.31 -1.24 1.13
C ALA A 69 17.76 -2.60 0.59
N GLN A 70 17.72 -3.64 1.42
CA GLN A 70 18.09 -4.98 1.00
C GLN A 70 17.14 -5.53 -0.06
N VAL A 71 15.83 -5.39 0.15
CA VAL A 71 14.81 -5.82 -0.81
C VAL A 71 14.95 -5.05 -2.12
N HIS A 72 15.15 -3.74 -2.03
CA HIS A 72 15.31 -2.85 -3.19
C HIS A 72 16.51 -3.26 -4.05
N ARG A 73 17.65 -3.57 -3.40
CA ARG A 73 18.85 -4.02 -4.08
C ARG A 73 18.68 -5.42 -4.69
N ASP A 74 18.13 -6.37 -3.92
CA ASP A 74 18.03 -7.76 -4.33
C ASP A 74 17.05 -7.98 -5.47
N PHE A 75 15.94 -7.23 -5.52
CA PHE A 75 14.88 -7.43 -6.50
C PHE A 75 14.82 -6.38 -7.61
N MET A 76 15.36 -5.18 -7.38
CA MET A 76 15.34 -4.10 -8.36
C MET A 76 16.73 -3.59 -8.74
N ASN A 77 17.78 -4.09 -8.07
CA ASN A 77 19.17 -3.67 -8.29
C ASN A 77 19.38 -2.16 -8.13
N ILE A 78 18.67 -1.56 -7.16
CA ILE A 78 18.77 -0.14 -6.84
C ILE A 78 19.24 0.00 -5.40
N GLU A 79 20.19 0.90 -5.17
CA GLU A 79 20.74 1.16 -3.84
C GLU A 79 19.82 2.06 -3.00
N GLY A 80 19.79 1.80 -1.70
CA GLY A 80 19.07 2.62 -0.72
C GLY A 80 17.66 2.16 -0.45
N PRO A 81 17.07 2.65 0.66
CA PRO A 81 15.69 2.33 1.00
C PRO A 81 14.71 2.99 0.04
N THR A 82 13.51 2.42 -0.07
CA THR A 82 12.45 2.96 -0.90
C THR A 82 11.13 3.00 -0.10
N ASP A 83 10.14 3.68 -0.66
CA ASP A 83 8.82 3.82 -0.05
C ASP A 83 8.05 2.50 -0.06
N VAL A 84 7.86 1.90 -1.25
CA VAL A 84 7.05 0.69 -1.39
C VAL A 84 7.58 -0.17 -2.54
N ILE A 85 7.61 -1.48 -2.33
CA ILE A 85 7.92 -2.47 -3.36
C ILE A 85 6.76 -3.45 -3.42
N THR A 86 6.26 -3.72 -4.63
CA THR A 86 5.11 -4.59 -4.86
C THR A 86 5.51 -5.80 -5.68
N PHE A 87 5.17 -6.99 -5.18
CA PHE A 87 5.37 -8.25 -5.89
C PHE A 87 4.05 -8.77 -6.41
N HIS A 88 4.02 -9.25 -7.65
CA HIS A 88 2.81 -9.66 -8.34
C HIS A 88 2.09 -10.84 -7.67
N HIS A 89 2.79 -11.61 -6.82
CA HIS A 89 2.17 -12.69 -6.05
C HIS A 89 1.32 -12.19 -4.87
N GLY A 90 1.30 -10.89 -4.61
CA GLY A 90 0.46 -10.29 -3.59
C GLY A 90 1.17 -9.85 -2.32
N GLU A 91 2.44 -9.45 -2.43
CA GLU A 91 3.20 -8.90 -1.31
C GLU A 91 3.53 -7.43 -1.55
N ILE A 92 3.26 -6.60 -0.56
CA ILE A 92 3.59 -5.16 -0.58
C ILE A 92 4.52 -4.89 0.60
N VAL A 93 5.71 -4.39 0.31
CA VAL A 93 6.73 -4.07 1.32
C VAL A 93 6.81 -2.55 1.47
N ILE A 94 6.49 -2.04 2.66
CA ILE A 94 6.40 -0.62 2.97
C ILE A 94 7.58 -0.20 3.86
N GLY A 95 8.31 0.83 3.45
CA GLY A 95 9.39 1.41 4.25
C GLY A 95 8.87 2.37 5.31
N ALA A 96 8.94 1.97 6.58
CA ALA A 96 8.39 2.74 7.70
C ALA A 96 9.06 4.10 7.85
N GLN A 97 10.38 4.13 7.83
CA GLN A 97 11.14 5.37 8.03
C GLN A 97 11.04 6.29 6.81
N VAL A 98 10.92 5.73 5.60
CA VAL A 98 10.65 6.52 4.39
C VAL A 98 9.28 7.17 4.51
N ALA A 99 8.27 6.42 4.97
CA ALA A 99 6.93 6.97 5.20
C ALA A 99 6.96 8.10 6.22
N GLU A 100 7.71 7.95 7.30
CA GLU A 100 7.84 8.98 8.33
C GLU A 100 8.47 10.26 7.76
N ARG A 101 9.54 10.13 6.99
CA ARG A 101 10.22 11.27 6.37
C ARG A 101 9.31 12.00 5.38
N GLN A 102 8.60 11.25 4.54
CA GLN A 102 7.69 11.82 3.54
C GLN A 102 6.48 12.49 4.20
N ALA A 103 5.91 11.87 5.22
CA ALA A 103 4.79 12.45 5.96
C ALA A 103 5.20 13.78 6.59
N ALA A 104 6.38 13.83 7.21
CA ALA A 104 6.91 15.06 7.81
C ALA A 104 7.13 16.16 6.77
N GLU A 105 7.67 15.81 5.61
CA GLU A 105 7.93 16.77 4.52
C GLU A 105 6.64 17.40 4.00
N TYR A 106 5.57 16.61 3.86
CA TYR A 106 4.29 17.09 3.33
C TYR A 106 3.30 17.53 4.42
N GLY A 107 3.70 17.48 5.70
CA GLY A 107 2.85 17.88 6.82
C GLY A 107 1.62 17.00 6.99
N GLU A 108 1.73 15.72 6.71
CA GLU A 108 0.65 14.75 6.81
C GLU A 108 0.86 13.76 7.95
N PRO A 109 -0.22 13.14 8.47
CA PRO A 109 -0.08 12.06 9.45
C PRO A 109 0.67 10.86 8.85
N LEU A 110 1.54 10.24 9.64
CA LEU A 110 2.27 9.04 9.25
C LEU A 110 1.33 7.92 8.77
N ALA A 111 0.23 7.71 9.49
CA ALA A 111 -0.73 6.66 9.13
C ALA A 111 -1.34 6.88 7.75
N ARG A 112 -1.52 8.13 7.33
CA ARG A 112 -2.03 8.45 5.99
C ARG A 112 -1.01 8.10 4.91
N GLU A 113 0.26 8.32 5.17
CA GLU A 113 1.32 7.95 4.23
C GLU A 113 1.44 6.43 4.08
N ILE A 114 1.34 5.69 5.19
CA ILE A 114 1.32 4.23 5.16
C ILE A 114 0.11 3.73 4.34
N LEU A 115 -1.06 4.31 4.55
CA LEU A 115 -2.26 3.99 3.76
C LEU A 115 -2.01 4.26 2.27
N ARG A 116 -1.37 5.40 1.95
CA ARG A 116 -1.04 5.75 0.57
C ARG A 116 -0.14 4.70 -0.08
N TYR A 117 0.85 4.21 0.65
CA TYR A 117 1.76 3.18 0.13
C TYR A 117 1.06 1.85 -0.09
N MET A 118 0.12 1.47 0.79
CA MET A 118 -0.69 0.27 0.59
C MET A 118 -1.55 0.40 -0.68
N VAL A 119 -2.21 1.54 -0.87
CA VAL A 119 -3.02 1.82 -2.06
C VAL A 119 -2.17 1.81 -3.32
N HIS A 120 -0.97 2.41 -3.27
CA HIS A 120 -0.02 2.42 -4.38
C HIS A 120 0.34 1.00 -4.82
N GLY A 121 0.65 0.13 -3.86
CA GLY A 121 0.93 -1.28 -4.15
C GLY A 121 -0.26 -2.00 -4.76
N LEU A 122 -1.47 -1.74 -4.25
CA LEU A 122 -2.70 -2.33 -4.79
C LEU A 122 -2.96 -1.87 -6.24
N LEU A 123 -2.66 -0.62 -6.56
CA LEU A 123 -2.80 -0.11 -7.93
C LEU A 123 -1.79 -0.77 -8.87
N HIS A 124 -0.56 -1.02 -8.43
CA HIS A 124 0.40 -1.83 -9.20
C HIS A 124 -0.17 -3.22 -9.48
N LEU A 125 -0.77 -3.86 -8.46
CA LEU A 125 -1.40 -5.18 -8.60
C LEU A 125 -2.63 -5.14 -9.52
N ALA A 126 -3.24 -3.97 -9.67
CA ALA A 126 -4.36 -3.73 -10.61
C ALA A 126 -3.86 -3.36 -12.02
N GLY A 127 -2.55 -3.44 -12.27
CA GLY A 127 -1.95 -3.25 -13.58
C GLY A 127 -1.38 -1.86 -13.85
N HIS A 128 -1.47 -0.93 -12.91
CA HIS A 128 -0.88 0.40 -13.08
C HIS A 128 0.65 0.32 -13.10
N GLU A 129 1.26 1.13 -13.97
CA GLU A 129 2.69 1.31 -14.04
C GLU A 129 3.03 2.77 -13.77
N ASP A 130 4.27 3.05 -13.38
CA ASP A 130 4.72 4.41 -13.07
C ASP A 130 6.04 4.80 -13.75
N ALA A 131 6.46 4.00 -14.74
CA ALA A 131 7.70 4.25 -15.47
C ALA A 131 7.59 5.43 -16.43
N GLN A 132 6.43 5.63 -17.06
CA GLN A 132 6.20 6.72 -18.00
C GLN A 132 5.41 7.85 -17.34
N PRO A 133 5.64 9.14 -17.72
CA PRO A 133 4.97 10.27 -17.09
C PRO A 133 3.44 10.19 -17.11
N GLU A 134 2.84 9.75 -18.22
CA GLU A 134 1.39 9.64 -18.35
C GLU A 134 0.83 8.54 -17.46
N GLU A 135 1.51 7.40 -17.42
CA GLU A 135 1.14 6.29 -16.55
C GLU A 135 1.24 6.67 -15.08
N ARG A 136 2.32 7.36 -14.72
CA ARG A 136 2.53 7.86 -13.35
C ARG A 136 1.44 8.84 -12.94
N ALA A 137 1.09 9.78 -13.79
CA ALA A 137 0.05 10.76 -13.51
C ALA A 137 -1.31 10.10 -13.30
N ALA A 138 -1.66 9.11 -14.13
CA ALA A 138 -2.92 8.36 -13.98
C ALA A 138 -2.94 7.55 -12.69
N MET A 139 -1.84 6.92 -12.34
CA MET A 139 -1.72 6.14 -11.11
C MET A 139 -1.82 7.03 -9.89
N GLU A 140 -1.12 8.17 -9.87
CA GLU A 140 -1.17 9.13 -8.77
C GLU A 140 -2.58 9.70 -8.58
N ALA A 141 -3.27 10.01 -9.66
CA ALA A 141 -4.65 10.51 -9.59
C ALA A 141 -5.59 9.48 -8.97
N ALA A 142 -5.50 8.22 -9.38
CA ALA A 142 -6.28 7.13 -8.81
C ALA A 142 -5.94 6.92 -7.35
N GLN A 143 -4.65 6.92 -7.02
CA GLN A 143 -4.14 6.75 -5.66
C GLN A 143 -4.72 7.81 -4.71
N GLU A 144 -4.60 9.10 -5.07
CA GLU A 144 -5.06 10.18 -4.20
C GLU A 144 -6.58 10.18 -4.02
N THR A 145 -7.32 9.83 -5.06
CA THR A 145 -8.77 9.68 -4.97
C THR A 145 -9.16 8.57 -4.01
N ILE A 146 -8.49 7.42 -4.08
CA ILE A 146 -8.76 6.28 -3.20
C ILE A 146 -8.37 6.61 -1.76
N VAL A 147 -7.19 7.19 -1.54
CA VAL A 147 -6.73 7.58 -0.20
C VAL A 147 -7.73 8.54 0.45
N ALA A 148 -8.17 9.57 -0.29
CA ALA A 148 -9.13 10.54 0.23
C ALA A 148 -10.46 9.87 0.62
N ARG A 149 -10.91 8.91 -0.17
CA ARG A 149 -12.15 8.18 0.11
C ARG A 149 -12.06 7.27 1.33
N LEU A 150 -10.88 6.67 1.58
CA LEU A 150 -10.64 5.79 2.73
C LEU A 150 -10.33 6.57 4.01
N TRP A 151 -9.86 7.80 3.90
CA TRP A 151 -9.47 8.65 5.04
C TRP A 151 -10.70 9.30 5.66
N THR A 152 -11.57 8.47 6.25
CA THR A 152 -12.83 8.89 6.87
C THR A 152 -12.64 9.21 8.35
N ILE A 153 -13.63 9.85 8.95
CA ILE A 153 -13.64 10.11 10.39
C ILE A 153 -13.58 8.78 11.17
N ASP A 154 -14.34 7.78 10.73
CA ASP A 154 -14.35 6.45 11.36
C ASP A 154 -12.96 5.81 11.31
N PHE A 155 -12.30 5.82 10.15
CA PHE A 155 -10.96 5.26 10.00
C PHE A 155 -9.95 5.99 10.91
N ARG A 156 -10.02 7.33 10.93
CA ARG A 156 -9.13 8.14 11.78
C ARG A 156 -9.35 7.85 13.27
N GLU A 157 -10.60 7.68 13.69
CA GLU A 157 -10.90 7.31 15.07
C GLU A 157 -10.29 5.96 15.44
N ARG A 158 -10.33 4.99 14.52
CA ARG A 158 -9.68 3.68 14.72
C ARG A 158 -8.17 3.80 14.89
N LEU A 159 -7.56 4.80 14.25
CA LEU A 159 -6.14 5.10 14.39
C LEU A 159 -5.82 5.85 15.69
N GLY A 160 -6.81 6.36 16.39
CA GLY A 160 -6.61 7.21 17.56
C GLY A 160 -6.30 8.66 17.21
N LEU A 161 -6.69 9.09 16.02
CA LEU A 161 -6.45 10.46 15.54
C LEU A 161 -7.69 11.34 15.64
#